data_c92d99b1163092e3d62262d7f41f7ee8
#
_entry.id   c92d99b1163092e3d62262d7f41f7ee8
#
_cell.length_a   1.000
_cell.length_b   1.000
_cell.length_c   1.000
_cell.angle_alpha   90.00
_cell.angle_beta   90.00
_cell.angle_gamma   90.00
#
_symmetry.space_group_name_H-M   'P 1'
#
loop_
_entity.id
_entity.type
_entity.pdbx_description
1 polymer ?
#
loop_
_entity_poly.entity_id
_entity_poly.type
_entity_poly.pdbx_seq_one_letter_code
_entity_poly.pdbx_strand_id
1 'polypeptide(L)'
;MANLGSNQGATKPMTFEQIKTDQIDRVAIVTLNRPEVLNALSLQLVRELDEFVTDAEQDDSIGAIIITGAGDRAFSAGADIHENRENNDEQRAAGAAARADYTWHLAASTKPIIGAVNGLCYGGGTVMATSLDFLMGSEKSSFRFLAVNYGQLNATWSLPTMVGWPKAKELLYSGREVFADEAYHIGLINHLVPSGELMDRTVEVAAGIAKNRSEGVANIKSLLIEHTGNDLETQFWTEIEGRKERFKGLSVEDGFKDFLNRKGRKPRVS
;
A
#
# COMPACT_ATOMS: atom_id res chain seq x y z
N MET A 1 -48.01 -15.16 10.13
CA MET A 1 -46.97 -14.42 10.92
C MET A 1 -45.76 -15.29 10.99
N ALA A 2 -44.81 -15.10 10.11
CA ALA A 2 -43.52 -15.79 10.12
C ALA A 2 -42.44 -14.73 10.28
N ASN A 3 -41.73 -14.80 11.39
CA ASN A 3 -40.71 -13.88 11.84
C ASN A 3 -39.43 -14.18 11.03
N LEU A 4 -39.10 -13.32 10.09
CA LEU A 4 -37.80 -13.35 9.38
C LEU A 4 -36.79 -12.67 10.28
N GLY A 5 -36.08 -13.49 11.08
CA GLY A 5 -34.93 -13.06 11.85
C GLY A 5 -33.80 -12.61 10.89
N SER A 6 -33.45 -11.34 10.97
CA SER A 6 -32.24 -10.75 10.37
C SER A 6 -31.00 -11.39 11.02
N ASN A 7 -30.42 -12.32 10.32
CA ASN A 7 -29.09 -12.85 10.68
C ASN A 7 -28.03 -11.83 10.25
N GLN A 8 -27.77 -10.83 11.09
CA GLN A 8 -26.58 -10.02 10.98
C GLN A 8 -25.41 -10.90 11.44
N GLY A 9 -24.68 -11.45 10.47
CA GLY A 9 -23.45 -12.14 10.72
C GLY A 9 -22.43 -11.16 11.30
N ALA A 10 -22.34 -11.13 12.63
CA ALA A 10 -21.23 -10.48 13.31
C ALA A 10 -19.96 -11.27 12.93
N THR A 11 -19.12 -10.69 12.10
CA THR A 11 -17.77 -11.18 11.82
C THR A 11 -17.05 -11.28 13.15
N LYS A 12 -16.58 -12.50 13.47
CA LYS A 12 -15.79 -12.75 14.67
C LYS A 12 -14.56 -11.85 14.61
N PRO A 13 -14.22 -11.08 15.65
CA PRO A 13 -13.03 -10.26 15.61
C PRO A 13 -11.82 -11.15 15.34
N MET A 14 -11.10 -10.90 14.23
CA MET A 14 -9.87 -11.60 13.92
C MET A 14 -8.82 -11.22 14.96
N THR A 15 -8.21 -12.23 15.56
CA THR A 15 -7.07 -12.04 16.47
C THR A 15 -5.80 -12.35 15.71
N PHE A 16 -5.08 -11.32 15.35
CA PHE A 16 -3.76 -11.43 14.75
C PHE A 16 -2.68 -11.46 15.84
N GLU A 17 -1.60 -12.18 15.59
CA GLU A 17 -0.48 -12.29 16.52
C GLU A 17 0.69 -11.37 16.13
N GLN A 18 0.95 -11.24 14.82
CA GLN A 18 2.11 -10.53 14.27
C GLN A 18 1.78 -9.20 13.59
N ILE A 19 0.52 -8.86 13.47
CA ILE A 19 0.07 -7.53 13.11
C ILE A 19 -0.87 -6.98 14.18
N LYS A 20 -0.97 -5.65 14.26
CA LYS A 20 -2.03 -4.96 15.00
C LYS A 20 -2.87 -4.16 14.02
N THR A 21 -4.15 -4.11 14.27
CA THR A 21 -5.09 -3.36 13.43
C THR A 21 -5.82 -2.32 14.25
N ASP A 22 -6.06 -1.16 13.65
CA ASP A 22 -6.87 -0.08 14.19
C ASP A 22 -7.64 0.58 13.06
N GLN A 23 -8.66 1.36 13.37
CA GLN A 23 -9.44 2.08 12.38
C GLN A 23 -9.79 3.47 12.88
N ILE A 24 -9.52 4.48 12.05
CA ILE A 24 -9.92 5.88 12.27
C ILE A 24 -10.86 6.27 11.13
N ASP A 25 -12.13 6.47 11.42
CA ASP A 25 -13.17 6.69 10.42
C ASP A 25 -13.15 5.60 9.34
N ARG A 26 -12.82 5.97 8.10
CA ARG A 26 -12.71 5.05 6.96
C ARG A 26 -11.27 4.66 6.61
N VAL A 27 -10.32 4.91 7.50
CA VAL A 27 -8.92 4.56 7.33
C VAL A 27 -8.57 3.40 8.26
N ALA A 28 -8.24 2.25 7.70
CA ALA A 28 -7.70 1.13 8.45
C ALA A 28 -6.18 1.29 8.61
N ILE A 29 -5.65 0.97 9.77
CA ILE A 29 -4.23 1.05 10.09
C ILE A 29 -3.74 -0.36 10.45
N VAL A 30 -2.74 -0.83 9.73
CA VAL A 30 -2.05 -2.09 10.02
C VAL A 30 -0.65 -1.79 10.49
N THR A 31 -0.31 -2.30 11.66
CA THR A 31 1.03 -2.18 12.23
C THR A 31 1.71 -3.54 12.23
N LEU A 32 2.81 -3.69 11.50
CA LEU A 32 3.68 -4.86 11.55
C LEU A 32 4.25 -4.95 12.96
N ASN A 33 3.93 -6.00 13.72
CA ASN A 33 4.13 -6.02 15.18
C ASN A 33 5.13 -7.08 15.63
N ARG A 34 6.37 -6.97 15.15
CA ARG A 34 7.52 -7.76 15.60
C ARG A 34 8.74 -6.85 15.83
N PRO A 35 8.63 -5.83 16.70
CA PRO A 35 9.66 -4.79 16.85
C PRO A 35 11.01 -5.34 17.38
N GLU A 36 11.00 -6.47 18.10
CA GLU A 36 12.20 -7.15 18.62
C GLU A 36 13.11 -7.68 17.50
N VAL A 37 12.52 -8.04 16.36
CA VAL A 37 13.23 -8.48 15.15
C VAL A 37 13.09 -7.46 14.00
N LEU A 38 12.92 -6.18 14.32
CA LEU A 38 12.79 -5.08 13.36
C LEU A 38 11.67 -5.31 12.32
N ASN A 39 10.56 -5.87 12.76
CA ASN A 39 9.40 -6.19 11.94
C ASN A 39 9.74 -7.07 10.72
N ALA A 40 10.62 -8.07 10.93
CA ALA A 40 10.96 -9.04 9.90
C ALA A 40 9.72 -9.80 9.43
N LEU A 41 9.63 -10.02 8.12
CA LEU A 41 8.49 -10.62 7.44
C LEU A 41 8.56 -12.16 7.52
N SER A 42 8.01 -12.73 8.60
CA SER A 42 7.74 -14.17 8.69
C SER A 42 6.60 -14.54 7.74
N LEU A 43 6.43 -15.81 7.45
CA LEU A 43 5.32 -16.29 6.64
C LEU A 43 3.96 -16.07 7.35
N GLN A 44 3.94 -16.16 8.68
CA GLN A 44 2.74 -15.86 9.46
C GLN A 44 2.35 -14.39 9.34
N LEU A 45 3.28 -13.45 9.53
CA LEU A 45 2.99 -12.01 9.40
C LEU A 45 2.42 -11.71 8.02
N VAL A 46 3.02 -12.28 6.98
CA VAL A 46 2.60 -12.09 5.59
C VAL A 46 1.18 -12.60 5.36
N ARG A 47 0.83 -13.76 5.91
CA ARG A 47 -0.52 -14.33 5.83
C ARG A 47 -1.55 -13.50 6.59
N GLU A 48 -1.23 -13.07 7.81
CA GLU A 48 -2.13 -12.24 8.60
C GLU A 48 -2.46 -10.91 7.92
N LEU A 49 -1.45 -10.32 7.26
CA LEU A 49 -1.63 -9.08 6.51
C LEU A 49 -2.48 -9.31 5.24
N ASP A 50 -2.28 -10.43 4.53
CA ASP A 50 -3.06 -10.82 3.36
C ASP A 50 -4.54 -11.08 3.73
N GLU A 51 -4.78 -11.79 4.82
CA GLU A 51 -6.11 -12.02 5.37
C GLU A 51 -6.79 -10.70 5.72
N PHE A 52 -6.08 -9.80 6.40
CA PHE A 52 -6.61 -8.48 6.73
C PHE A 52 -6.96 -7.66 5.47
N VAL A 53 -6.09 -7.63 4.47
CA VAL A 53 -6.35 -6.88 3.22
C VAL A 53 -7.55 -7.47 2.47
N THR A 54 -7.65 -8.81 2.42
CA THR A 54 -8.79 -9.51 1.81
C THR A 54 -10.11 -9.11 2.46
N ASP A 55 -10.16 -9.06 3.77
CA ASP A 55 -11.37 -8.66 4.50
C ASP A 55 -11.66 -7.16 4.34
N ALA A 56 -10.63 -6.33 4.39
CA ALA A 56 -10.76 -4.89 4.17
C ALA A 56 -11.32 -4.55 2.78
N GLU A 57 -11.02 -5.35 1.76
CA GLU A 57 -11.56 -5.17 0.41
C GLU A 57 -13.08 -5.34 0.37
N GLN A 58 -13.62 -6.22 1.19
CA GLN A 58 -15.06 -6.51 1.29
C GLN A 58 -15.78 -5.56 2.26
N ASP A 59 -15.05 -4.75 3.02
CA ASP A 59 -15.62 -3.84 4.01
C ASP A 59 -15.81 -2.43 3.42
N ASP A 60 -17.07 -2.05 3.21
CA ASP A 60 -17.46 -0.72 2.70
C ASP A 60 -17.13 0.42 3.69
N SER A 61 -16.93 0.10 4.97
CA SER A 61 -16.51 1.09 5.96
C SER A 61 -15.07 1.52 5.80
N ILE A 62 -14.22 0.72 5.12
CA ILE A 62 -12.82 1.01 4.83
C ILE A 62 -12.69 1.65 3.44
N GLY A 63 -12.09 2.83 3.39
CA GLY A 63 -11.81 3.57 2.15
C GLY A 63 -10.33 3.66 1.80
N ALA A 64 -9.43 3.42 2.78
CA ALA A 64 -7.99 3.38 2.58
C ALA A 64 -7.32 2.57 3.69
N ILE A 65 -6.14 2.02 3.40
CA ILE A 65 -5.34 1.24 4.35
C ILE A 65 -3.99 1.95 4.53
N ILE A 66 -3.48 2.00 5.76
CA ILE A 66 -2.12 2.41 6.09
C ILE A 66 -1.36 1.21 6.63
N ILE A 67 -0.13 0.99 6.15
CA ILE A 67 0.78 -0.01 6.71
C ILE A 67 1.98 0.71 7.33
N THR A 68 2.32 0.37 8.58
CA THR A 68 3.49 0.91 9.29
C THR A 68 4.16 -0.16 10.14
N GLY A 69 5.35 0.12 10.68
CA GLY A 69 6.06 -0.77 11.58
C GLY A 69 5.86 -0.42 13.06
N ALA A 70 5.78 -1.40 13.94
CA ALA A 70 5.79 -1.18 15.39
C ALA A 70 7.15 -0.67 15.87
N GLY A 71 7.11 0.24 16.85
CA GLY A 71 8.32 0.88 17.39
C GLY A 71 8.80 2.05 16.52
N ASP A 72 10.02 2.48 16.78
CA ASP A 72 10.61 3.68 16.16
C ASP A 72 11.87 3.38 15.32
N ARG A 73 12.24 2.11 15.16
CA ARG A 73 13.48 1.71 14.50
C ARG A 73 13.29 1.23 13.06
N ALA A 74 12.18 0.58 12.78
CA ALA A 74 11.99 -0.09 11.50
C ALA A 74 10.54 -0.07 11.03
N PHE A 75 10.37 0.17 9.74
CA PHE A 75 9.20 -0.29 9.01
C PHE A 75 9.29 -1.82 8.89
N SER A 76 10.32 -2.35 8.24
CA SER A 76 10.63 -3.77 8.17
C SER A 76 12.08 -4.01 7.73
N ALA A 77 12.79 -4.92 8.40
CA ALA A 77 14.12 -5.39 8.00
C ALA A 77 14.09 -6.38 6.83
N GLY A 78 12.91 -6.78 6.35
CA GLY A 78 12.75 -7.72 5.25
C GLY A 78 12.47 -9.15 5.71
N ALA A 79 12.80 -10.14 4.87
CA ALA A 79 12.48 -11.53 5.15
C ALA A 79 13.08 -12.02 6.48
N ASP A 80 12.31 -12.84 7.20
CA ASP A 80 12.79 -13.49 8.41
C ASP A 80 13.81 -14.59 8.04
N ILE A 81 15.10 -14.28 8.26
CA ILE A 81 16.21 -15.17 7.90
C ILE A 81 16.26 -16.39 8.81
N HIS A 82 15.83 -16.26 10.07
CA HIS A 82 15.81 -17.37 11.01
C HIS A 82 14.78 -18.43 10.59
N GLU A 83 13.56 -18.00 10.25
CA GLU A 83 12.53 -18.89 9.70
C GLU A 83 13.04 -19.59 8.41
N ASN A 84 13.64 -18.83 7.50
CA ASN A 84 14.17 -19.40 6.26
C ASN A 84 15.30 -20.43 6.46
N ARG A 85 16.07 -20.29 7.53
CA ARG A 85 17.17 -21.23 7.85
C ARG A 85 16.65 -22.56 8.37
N GLU A 86 15.56 -22.57 9.12
CA GLU A 86 14.94 -23.75 9.70
C GLU A 86 14.14 -24.58 8.69
N ASN A 87 13.70 -23.94 7.59
CA ASN A 87 12.90 -24.57 6.55
C ASN A 87 13.74 -25.44 5.61
N ASN A 88 13.17 -26.55 5.14
CA ASN A 88 13.71 -27.35 4.03
C ASN A 88 13.44 -26.66 2.66
N ASP A 89 13.95 -27.23 1.57
CA ASP A 89 13.85 -26.63 0.23
C ASP A 89 12.39 -26.48 -0.26
N GLU A 90 11.55 -27.47 0.02
CA GLU A 90 10.12 -27.46 -0.32
C GLU A 90 9.37 -26.36 0.45
N GLN A 91 9.61 -26.24 1.75
CA GLN A 91 9.03 -25.20 2.58
C GLN A 91 9.50 -23.81 2.16
N ARG A 92 10.78 -23.66 1.79
CA ARG A 92 11.32 -22.41 1.25
C ARG A 92 10.65 -22.02 -0.08
N ALA A 93 10.47 -22.98 -0.98
CA ALA A 93 9.79 -22.75 -2.26
C ALA A 93 8.32 -22.36 -2.07
N ALA A 94 7.60 -23.07 -1.21
CA ALA A 94 6.21 -22.76 -0.89
C ALA A 94 6.08 -21.38 -0.22
N GLY A 95 6.97 -21.04 0.71
CA GLY A 95 7.01 -19.74 1.35
C GLY A 95 7.34 -18.60 0.38
N ALA A 96 8.22 -18.83 -0.59
CA ALA A 96 8.55 -17.85 -1.63
C ALA A 96 7.34 -17.61 -2.56
N ALA A 97 6.63 -18.66 -2.97
CA ALA A 97 5.42 -18.56 -3.77
C ALA A 97 4.32 -17.76 -3.03
N ALA A 98 4.06 -18.10 -1.78
CA ALA A 98 3.08 -17.38 -0.96
C ALA A 98 3.43 -15.89 -0.80
N ARG A 99 4.72 -15.55 -0.62
CA ARG A 99 5.16 -14.15 -0.56
C ARG A 99 4.99 -13.42 -1.89
N ALA A 100 5.16 -14.11 -3.02
CA ALA A 100 4.96 -13.53 -4.34
C ALA A 100 3.48 -13.21 -4.59
N ASP A 101 2.58 -14.16 -4.33
CA ASP A 101 1.13 -13.99 -4.46
C ASP A 101 0.65 -12.83 -3.60
N TYR A 102 1.08 -12.80 -2.37
CA TYR A 102 0.77 -11.76 -1.41
C TYR A 102 1.28 -10.37 -1.83
N THR A 103 2.54 -10.29 -2.29
CA THR A 103 3.10 -9.02 -2.79
C THR A 103 2.28 -8.47 -3.95
N TRP A 104 1.85 -9.35 -4.85
CA TRP A 104 0.97 -8.96 -5.95
C TRP A 104 -0.42 -8.53 -5.46
N HIS A 105 -0.98 -9.22 -4.47
CA HIS A 105 -2.27 -8.83 -3.88
C HIS A 105 -2.21 -7.42 -3.27
N LEU A 106 -1.15 -7.07 -2.54
CA LEU A 106 -0.95 -5.70 -2.04
C LEU A 106 -0.95 -4.67 -3.18
N ALA A 107 -0.23 -4.94 -4.26
CA ALA A 107 -0.15 -4.04 -5.40
C ALA A 107 -1.48 -3.89 -6.12
N ALA A 108 -2.23 -5.00 -6.27
CA ALA A 108 -3.47 -5.08 -7.02
C ALA A 108 -4.74 -4.85 -6.17
N SER A 109 -4.59 -4.66 -4.86
CA SER A 109 -5.72 -4.47 -3.93
C SER A 109 -6.69 -3.39 -4.42
N THR A 110 -7.98 -3.65 -4.26
CA THR A 110 -9.04 -2.69 -4.61
C THR A 110 -9.08 -1.47 -3.68
N LYS A 111 -8.47 -1.57 -2.50
CA LYS A 111 -8.29 -0.43 -1.59
C LYS A 111 -6.94 0.23 -1.83
N PRO A 112 -6.82 1.56 -1.77
CA PRO A 112 -5.54 2.23 -1.74
C PRO A 112 -4.79 1.89 -0.45
N ILE A 113 -3.51 1.51 -0.59
CA ILE A 113 -2.64 1.14 0.52
C ILE A 113 -1.44 2.08 0.57
N ILE A 114 -1.28 2.78 1.67
CA ILE A 114 -0.24 3.79 1.89
C ILE A 114 0.78 3.25 2.88
N GLY A 115 2.06 3.33 2.55
CA GLY A 115 3.13 2.97 3.48
C GLY A 115 3.55 4.17 4.32
N ALA A 116 3.45 4.07 5.66
CA ALA A 116 4.03 5.02 6.60
C ALA A 116 5.37 4.46 7.10
N VAL A 117 6.46 4.87 6.44
CA VAL A 117 7.80 4.32 6.70
C VAL A 117 8.43 5.04 7.88
N ASN A 118 8.38 4.42 9.05
CA ASN A 118 8.78 5.01 10.34
C ASN A 118 10.24 4.75 10.73
N GLY A 119 11.03 4.11 9.90
CA GLY A 119 12.42 3.76 10.16
C GLY A 119 13.04 3.01 8.99
N LEU A 120 13.98 2.08 9.28
CA LEU A 120 14.61 1.29 8.23
C LEU A 120 13.60 0.42 7.46
N CYS A 121 13.79 0.35 6.15
CA CYS A 121 12.97 -0.43 5.21
C CYS A 121 13.93 -1.17 4.27
N TYR A 122 14.27 -2.44 4.59
CA TYR A 122 15.36 -3.15 3.93
C TYR A 122 14.89 -4.47 3.30
N GLY A 123 15.56 -4.90 2.25
CA GLY A 123 15.35 -6.19 1.61
C GLY A 123 13.90 -6.47 1.23
N GLY A 124 13.27 -7.50 1.78
CA GLY A 124 11.85 -7.81 1.58
C GLY A 124 10.91 -6.68 2.03
N GLY A 125 11.34 -5.87 3.00
CA GLY A 125 10.61 -4.66 3.42
C GLY A 125 10.50 -3.63 2.30
N THR A 126 11.57 -3.44 1.50
CA THR A 126 11.51 -2.55 0.32
C THR A 126 10.63 -3.12 -0.78
N VAL A 127 10.58 -4.45 -0.93
CA VAL A 127 9.66 -5.08 -1.90
C VAL A 127 8.22 -4.79 -1.49
N MET A 128 7.87 -5.02 -0.22
CA MET A 128 6.54 -4.68 0.30
C MET A 128 6.26 -3.19 0.10
N ALA A 129 7.14 -2.31 0.54
CA ALA A 129 6.94 -0.86 0.44
C ALA A 129 6.72 -0.39 -1.00
N THR A 130 7.52 -0.87 -1.96
CA THR A 130 7.36 -0.49 -3.38
C THR A 130 6.19 -1.16 -4.08
N SER A 131 5.50 -2.10 -3.43
CA SER A 131 4.24 -2.69 -3.92
C SER A 131 3.01 -1.88 -3.49
N LEU A 132 3.17 -0.96 -2.55
CA LEU A 132 2.09 -0.08 -2.10
C LEU A 132 1.87 1.07 -3.08
N ASP A 133 0.72 1.74 -2.98
CA ASP A 133 0.37 2.80 -3.92
C ASP A 133 1.33 3.99 -3.85
N PHE A 134 1.71 4.40 -2.65
CA PHE A 134 2.76 5.38 -2.41
C PHE A 134 3.22 5.36 -0.95
N LEU A 135 4.32 6.06 -0.68
CA LEU A 135 4.96 6.07 0.62
C LEU A 135 5.01 7.47 1.22
N MET A 136 4.80 7.52 2.52
CA MET A 136 5.15 8.65 3.38
C MET A 136 6.31 8.24 4.27
N GLY A 137 7.26 9.13 4.49
CA GLY A 137 8.43 8.86 5.31
C GLY A 137 8.70 9.95 6.32
N SER A 138 9.54 9.64 7.29
CA SER A 138 10.09 10.60 8.23
C SER A 138 11.61 10.72 8.04
N GLU A 139 12.24 11.65 8.75
CA GLU A 139 13.69 11.81 8.79
C GLU A 139 14.44 10.54 9.26
N LYS A 140 13.72 9.59 9.88
CA LYS A 140 14.27 8.29 10.31
C LYS A 140 14.20 7.23 9.20
N SER A 141 13.51 7.50 8.10
CA SER A 141 13.32 6.52 7.02
C SER A 141 14.64 6.27 6.29
N SER A 142 14.96 5.01 6.09
CA SER A 142 16.03 4.62 5.19
C SER A 142 15.65 3.35 4.41
N PHE A 143 16.15 3.24 3.18
CA PHE A 143 15.79 2.18 2.25
C PHE A 143 17.05 1.48 1.75
N ARG A 144 16.98 0.15 1.59
CA ARG A 144 18.08 -0.62 1.06
C ARG A 144 17.62 -1.85 0.28
N PHE A 145 17.93 -1.90 -1.01
CA PHE A 145 17.59 -2.98 -1.92
C PHE A 145 18.68 -4.05 -1.93
N LEU A 146 18.72 -4.88 -0.89
CA LEU A 146 19.83 -5.76 -0.54
C LEU A 146 19.99 -7.00 -1.41
N ALA A 147 19.03 -7.37 -2.26
CA ALA A 147 19.02 -8.64 -2.96
C ALA A 147 20.31 -8.90 -3.77
N VAL A 148 20.83 -7.87 -4.42
CA VAL A 148 22.07 -7.96 -5.21
C VAL A 148 23.29 -8.40 -4.39
N ASN A 149 23.36 -8.01 -3.12
CA ASN A 149 24.47 -8.37 -2.23
C ASN A 149 24.53 -9.89 -1.96
N TYR A 150 23.44 -10.59 -2.21
CA TYR A 150 23.29 -12.04 -2.03
C TYR A 150 23.09 -12.78 -3.36
N GLY A 151 23.38 -12.14 -4.49
CA GLY A 151 23.19 -12.74 -5.82
C GLY A 151 21.71 -12.98 -6.18
N GLN A 152 20.81 -12.26 -5.53
CA GLN A 152 19.36 -12.33 -5.75
C GLN A 152 18.83 -11.06 -6.43
N LEU A 153 17.56 -11.05 -6.80
CA LEU A 153 16.88 -9.90 -7.39
C LEU A 153 15.55 -9.63 -6.66
N ASN A 154 15.18 -8.36 -6.59
CA ASN A 154 13.88 -7.94 -6.08
C ASN A 154 13.49 -6.55 -6.63
N ALA A 155 12.23 -6.14 -6.44
CA ALA A 155 11.71 -4.81 -6.76
C ALA A 155 12.02 -4.29 -8.19
N THR A 156 12.38 -5.17 -9.14
CA THR A 156 12.72 -4.80 -10.52
C THR A 156 11.50 -4.33 -11.32
N TRP A 157 10.32 -4.70 -10.90
CA TRP A 157 9.05 -4.34 -11.53
C TRP A 157 8.42 -3.08 -10.90
N SER A 158 8.59 -2.87 -9.59
CA SER A 158 7.93 -1.80 -8.83
C SER A 158 8.80 -0.55 -8.68
N LEU A 159 10.10 -0.69 -8.35
CA LEU A 159 10.97 0.46 -8.11
C LEU A 159 11.10 1.41 -9.32
N PRO A 160 11.23 0.93 -10.58
CA PRO A 160 11.34 1.82 -11.74
C PRO A 160 10.10 2.70 -11.96
N THR A 161 8.92 2.26 -11.53
CA THR A 161 7.68 3.05 -11.64
C THR A 161 7.66 4.23 -10.67
N MET A 162 8.39 4.13 -9.56
CA MET A 162 8.48 5.18 -8.54
C MET A 162 9.57 6.20 -8.84
N VAL A 163 10.80 5.72 -9.14
CA VAL A 163 11.99 6.59 -9.23
C VAL A 163 12.57 6.71 -10.64
N GLY A 164 11.93 6.09 -11.63
CA GLY A 164 12.42 6.01 -13.00
C GLY A 164 13.58 5.01 -13.18
N TRP A 165 13.78 4.56 -14.42
CA TRP A 165 14.73 3.50 -14.77
C TRP A 165 16.19 3.78 -14.36
N PRO A 166 16.77 4.99 -14.60
CA PRO A 166 18.18 5.22 -14.26
C PRO A 166 18.44 5.13 -12.76
N LYS A 167 17.58 5.73 -11.94
CA LYS A 167 17.73 5.71 -10.48
C LYS A 167 17.46 4.31 -9.91
N ALA A 168 16.44 3.61 -10.41
CA ALA A 168 16.18 2.23 -10.01
C ALA A 168 17.39 1.31 -10.28
N LYS A 169 18.03 1.42 -11.46
CA LYS A 169 19.24 0.66 -11.78
C LYS A 169 20.38 0.97 -10.81
N GLU A 170 20.64 2.24 -10.52
CA GLU A 170 21.66 2.65 -9.55
C GLU A 170 21.43 1.97 -8.20
N LEU A 171 20.20 2.04 -7.67
CA LEU A 171 19.86 1.50 -6.35
C LEU A 171 19.90 -0.04 -6.31
N LEU A 172 19.32 -0.69 -7.32
CA LEU A 172 19.27 -2.15 -7.41
C LEU A 172 20.65 -2.78 -7.66
N TYR A 173 21.53 -2.11 -8.42
CA TYR A 173 22.86 -2.63 -8.72
C TYR A 173 23.85 -2.41 -7.57
N SER A 174 23.74 -1.26 -6.87
CA SER A 174 24.66 -0.94 -5.77
C SER A 174 24.26 -1.57 -4.44
N GLY A 175 22.95 -1.80 -4.21
CA GLY A 175 22.44 -2.19 -2.90
C GLY A 175 22.79 -1.20 -1.78
N ARG A 176 23.10 0.07 -2.15
CA ARG A 176 23.44 1.11 -1.19
C ARG A 176 22.21 1.58 -0.39
N GLU A 177 22.47 2.23 0.69
CA GLU A 177 21.44 2.87 1.50
C GLU A 177 20.97 4.19 0.87
N VAL A 178 19.67 4.45 1.00
CA VAL A 178 19.00 5.69 0.58
C VAL A 178 18.33 6.27 1.81
N PHE A 179 18.76 7.44 2.24
CA PHE A 179 18.19 8.15 3.38
C PHE A 179 16.98 8.99 2.98
N ALA A 180 16.23 9.45 3.97
CA ALA A 180 14.94 10.10 3.81
C ALA A 180 14.94 11.29 2.83
N ASP A 181 15.93 12.18 2.92
CA ASP A 181 16.04 13.35 2.03
C ASP A 181 16.23 12.93 0.56
N GLU A 182 17.12 11.97 0.30
CA GLU A 182 17.29 11.43 -1.05
C GLU A 182 16.03 10.70 -1.51
N ALA A 183 15.42 9.87 -0.66
CA ALA A 183 14.20 9.15 -0.97
C ALA A 183 13.07 10.09 -1.39
N TYR A 184 12.93 11.23 -0.72
CA TYR A 184 11.98 12.27 -1.08
C TYR A 184 12.35 12.95 -2.42
N HIS A 185 13.62 13.31 -2.60
CA HIS A 185 14.10 13.98 -3.81
C HIS A 185 13.92 13.16 -5.09
N ILE A 186 14.10 11.83 -4.99
CA ILE A 186 13.97 10.92 -6.14
C ILE A 186 12.55 10.39 -6.33
N GLY A 187 11.59 10.78 -5.49
CA GLY A 187 10.19 10.34 -5.59
C GLY A 187 9.91 8.95 -5.04
N LEU A 188 10.83 8.36 -4.27
CA LEU A 188 10.59 7.08 -3.59
C LEU A 188 9.57 7.23 -2.45
N ILE A 189 9.57 8.37 -1.77
CA ILE A 189 8.51 8.77 -0.84
C ILE A 189 7.86 10.06 -1.32
N ASN A 190 6.53 10.15 -1.19
CA ASN A 190 5.74 11.29 -1.64
C ASN A 190 5.79 12.47 -0.66
N HIS A 191 5.96 12.17 0.61
CA HIS A 191 6.02 13.17 1.69
C HIS A 191 7.12 12.81 2.67
N LEU A 192 7.91 13.82 3.05
CA LEU A 192 8.88 13.73 4.14
C LEU A 192 8.41 14.65 5.28
N VAL A 193 8.15 14.07 6.45
CA VAL A 193 7.58 14.78 7.60
C VAL A 193 8.37 14.46 8.87
N PRO A 194 8.29 15.28 9.92
CA PRO A 194 8.87 14.94 11.21
C PRO A 194 8.36 13.61 11.74
N SER A 195 9.23 12.80 12.36
CA SER A 195 8.87 11.45 12.83
C SER A 195 7.69 11.44 13.81
N GLY A 196 7.58 12.47 14.64
CA GLY A 196 6.46 12.64 15.55
C GLY A 196 5.12 12.94 14.88
N GLU A 197 5.12 13.33 13.59
CA GLU A 197 3.92 13.68 12.82
C GLU A 197 3.58 12.65 11.74
N LEU A 198 4.42 11.62 11.54
CA LEU A 198 4.28 10.69 10.41
C LEU A 198 2.89 10.06 10.34
N MET A 199 2.41 9.50 11.43
CA MET A 199 1.11 8.82 11.43
C MET A 199 -0.05 9.80 11.25
N ASP A 200 -0.04 10.93 11.94
CA ASP A 200 -1.11 11.95 11.84
C ASP A 200 -1.23 12.48 10.41
N ARG A 201 -0.09 12.78 9.77
CA ARG A 201 -0.06 13.23 8.38
C ARG A 201 -0.48 12.13 7.39
N THR A 202 -0.09 10.89 7.65
CA THR A 202 -0.51 9.76 6.80
C THR A 202 -2.02 9.53 6.92
N VAL A 203 -2.57 9.59 8.13
CA VAL A 203 -4.02 9.48 8.36
C VAL A 203 -4.77 10.63 7.66
N GLU A 204 -4.26 11.87 7.72
CA GLU A 204 -4.87 13.01 7.02
C GLU A 204 -4.94 12.78 5.50
N VAL A 205 -3.85 12.31 4.89
CA VAL A 205 -3.80 12.01 3.45
C VAL A 205 -4.74 10.85 3.10
N ALA A 206 -4.67 9.76 3.87
CA ALA A 206 -5.53 8.58 3.68
C ALA A 206 -7.03 8.92 3.83
N ALA A 207 -7.38 9.74 4.84
CA ALA A 207 -8.74 10.21 5.04
C ALA A 207 -9.23 11.10 3.87
N GLY A 208 -8.33 11.90 3.30
CA GLY A 208 -8.62 12.66 2.07
C GLY A 208 -8.99 11.75 0.90
N ILE A 209 -8.29 10.63 0.74
CA ILE A 209 -8.58 9.62 -0.29
C ILE A 209 -9.87 8.87 0.04
N ALA A 210 -10.04 8.42 1.28
CA ALA A 210 -11.20 7.65 1.74
C ALA A 210 -12.53 8.42 1.67
N LYS A 211 -12.51 9.74 1.55
CA LYS A 211 -13.70 10.58 1.28
C LYS A 211 -14.25 10.39 -0.12
N ASN A 212 -13.43 9.93 -1.06
CA ASN A 212 -13.89 9.66 -2.42
C ASN A 212 -14.67 8.33 -2.48
N ARG A 213 -15.35 8.10 -3.57
CA ARG A 213 -16.03 6.83 -3.82
C ARG A 213 -14.99 5.72 -3.98
N SER A 214 -15.07 4.69 -3.16
CA SER A 214 -14.13 3.55 -3.17
C SER A 214 -14.03 2.90 -4.55
N GLU A 215 -15.15 2.71 -5.23
CA GLU A 215 -15.20 2.18 -6.60
C GLU A 215 -14.40 3.04 -7.59
N GLY A 216 -14.50 4.38 -7.52
CA GLY A 216 -13.74 5.29 -8.39
C GLY A 216 -12.23 5.18 -8.15
N VAL A 217 -11.81 5.09 -6.89
CA VAL A 217 -10.40 4.93 -6.53
C VAL A 217 -9.86 3.57 -6.99
N ALA A 218 -10.61 2.48 -6.74
CA ALA A 218 -10.26 1.14 -7.18
C ALA A 218 -10.09 1.06 -8.70
N ASN A 219 -10.99 1.69 -9.44
CA ASN A 219 -10.97 1.73 -10.88
C ASN A 219 -9.77 2.49 -11.44
N ILE A 220 -9.41 3.63 -10.85
CA ILE A 220 -8.19 4.37 -11.20
C ILE A 220 -6.96 3.50 -10.97
N LYS A 221 -6.85 2.85 -9.80
CA LYS A 221 -5.73 1.97 -9.48
C LYS A 221 -5.63 0.81 -10.47
N SER A 222 -6.73 0.13 -10.77
CA SER A 222 -6.77 -0.96 -11.74
C SER A 222 -6.29 -0.52 -13.12
N LEU A 223 -6.76 0.65 -13.61
CA LEU A 223 -6.33 1.18 -14.91
C LEU A 223 -4.85 1.55 -14.93
N LEU A 224 -4.31 2.15 -13.86
CA LEU A 224 -2.88 2.49 -13.79
C LEU A 224 -2.00 1.23 -13.86
N ILE A 225 -2.43 0.12 -13.24
CA ILE A 225 -1.75 -1.17 -13.34
C ILE A 225 -1.86 -1.73 -14.77
N GLU A 226 -3.06 -1.74 -15.35
CA GLU A 226 -3.34 -2.24 -16.71
C GLU A 226 -2.58 -1.44 -17.79
N HIS A 227 -2.38 -0.15 -17.56
CA HIS A 227 -1.65 0.75 -18.48
C HIS A 227 -0.14 0.52 -18.49
N THR A 228 0.41 -0.13 -17.46
CA THR A 228 1.86 -0.32 -17.33
C THR A 228 2.41 -1.09 -18.53
N GLY A 229 3.33 -0.47 -19.26
CA GLY A 229 3.96 -1.05 -20.46
C GLY A 229 3.22 -0.86 -21.78
N ASN A 230 2.00 -0.32 -21.75
CA ASN A 230 1.27 0.02 -22.96
C ASN A 230 1.76 1.36 -23.57
N ASP A 231 1.59 1.52 -24.88
CA ASP A 231 1.80 2.82 -25.52
C ASP A 231 0.70 3.83 -25.13
N LEU A 232 0.98 5.11 -25.33
CA LEU A 232 0.11 6.19 -24.86
C LEU A 232 -1.28 6.18 -25.52
N GLU A 233 -1.38 5.79 -26.78
CA GLU A 233 -2.66 5.73 -27.49
C GLU A 233 -3.53 4.60 -26.91
N THR A 234 -2.93 3.43 -26.68
CA THR A 234 -3.58 2.30 -26.03
C THR A 234 -4.07 2.69 -24.62
N GLN A 235 -3.24 3.36 -23.81
CA GLN A 235 -3.65 3.83 -22.49
C GLN A 235 -4.86 4.77 -22.56
N PHE A 236 -4.84 5.73 -23.49
CA PHE A 236 -5.94 6.67 -23.68
C PHE A 236 -7.25 5.96 -24.03
N TRP A 237 -7.22 5.05 -25.00
CA TRP A 237 -8.43 4.35 -25.42
C TRP A 237 -8.94 3.36 -24.37
N THR A 238 -8.06 2.70 -23.63
CA THR A 238 -8.44 1.83 -22.50
C THR A 238 -9.18 2.62 -21.42
N GLU A 239 -8.74 3.85 -21.11
CA GLU A 239 -9.46 4.73 -20.18
C GLU A 239 -10.84 5.10 -20.72
N ILE A 240 -10.94 5.48 -22.01
CA ILE A 240 -12.22 5.88 -22.63
C ILE A 240 -13.22 4.72 -22.65
N GLU A 241 -12.77 3.52 -22.96
CA GLU A 241 -13.61 2.31 -22.96
C GLU A 241 -13.99 1.92 -21.52
N GLY A 242 -13.04 1.96 -20.59
CA GLY A 242 -13.29 1.72 -19.18
C GLY A 242 -14.40 2.64 -18.64
N ARG A 243 -14.37 3.92 -18.99
CA ARG A 243 -15.43 4.88 -18.59
C ARG A 243 -16.81 4.51 -19.11
N LYS A 244 -16.92 3.84 -20.24
CA LYS A 244 -18.20 3.42 -20.82
C LYS A 244 -18.73 2.12 -20.17
N GLU A 245 -17.85 1.18 -19.90
CA GLU A 245 -18.21 -0.18 -19.54
C GLU A 245 -18.11 -0.47 -18.05
N ARG A 246 -17.00 -0.02 -17.42
CA ARG A 246 -16.69 -0.38 -16.01
C ARG A 246 -17.10 0.72 -15.03
N PHE A 247 -17.06 2.00 -15.45
CA PHE A 247 -17.17 3.14 -14.55
C PHE A 247 -18.46 3.92 -14.81
N LYS A 248 -19.56 3.42 -14.30
CA LYS A 248 -20.79 4.21 -14.27
C LYS A 248 -20.64 5.34 -13.26
N GLY A 249 -20.22 6.51 -13.73
CA GLY A 249 -20.21 7.73 -12.94
C GLY A 249 -21.58 8.03 -12.35
N LEU A 250 -21.63 8.91 -11.35
CA LEU A 250 -22.88 9.46 -10.88
C LEU A 250 -23.59 10.23 -11.99
N SER A 251 -24.93 10.37 -11.88
CA SER A 251 -25.68 11.34 -12.68
C SER A 251 -25.07 12.75 -12.48
N VAL A 252 -25.28 13.64 -13.43
CA VAL A 252 -24.82 15.05 -13.29
C VAL A 252 -25.44 15.70 -12.06
N GLU A 253 -26.71 15.36 -11.76
CA GLU A 253 -27.45 15.85 -10.62
C GLU A 253 -26.83 15.40 -9.29
N ASP A 254 -26.43 14.14 -9.18
CA ASP A 254 -25.86 13.56 -7.96
C ASP A 254 -24.38 13.89 -7.80
N GLY A 255 -23.60 13.77 -8.89
CA GLY A 255 -22.15 13.99 -8.87
C GLY A 255 -21.75 15.46 -8.70
N PHE A 256 -22.59 16.36 -9.21
CA PHE A 256 -22.33 17.82 -9.18
C PHE A 256 -23.29 18.58 -8.28
N LYS A 257 -24.02 17.90 -7.37
CA LYS A 257 -25.01 18.51 -6.48
C LYS A 257 -24.49 19.74 -5.74
N ASP A 258 -23.29 19.62 -5.15
CA ASP A 258 -22.67 20.73 -4.43
C ASP A 258 -22.27 21.88 -5.34
N PHE A 259 -21.79 21.56 -6.55
CA PHE A 259 -21.43 22.57 -7.56
C PHE A 259 -22.70 23.28 -8.08
N LEU A 260 -23.74 22.53 -8.40
CA LEU A 260 -25.02 23.08 -8.86
C LEU A 260 -25.67 23.97 -7.80
N ASN A 261 -25.54 23.60 -6.52
CA ASN A 261 -26.07 24.40 -5.39
C ASN A 261 -25.23 25.66 -5.08
N ARG A 262 -23.98 25.74 -5.59
CA ARG A 262 -23.10 26.92 -5.42
C ARG A 262 -23.31 28.00 -6.48
N LYS A 263 -24.35 27.94 -7.31
CA LYS A 263 -24.68 28.97 -8.31
C LYS A 263 -24.75 30.34 -7.65
N GLY A 264 -23.74 31.22 -7.89
CA GLY A 264 -23.69 32.58 -7.39
C GLY A 264 -22.52 32.95 -6.47
N ARG A 265 -21.70 32.00 -6.02
CA ARG A 265 -20.47 32.33 -5.28
C ARG A 265 -19.29 32.54 -6.23
N LYS A 266 -18.74 33.78 -6.26
CA LYS A 266 -17.49 34.05 -6.97
C LYS A 266 -16.39 33.13 -6.50
N PRO A 267 -15.50 32.59 -7.38
CA PRO A 267 -14.34 31.83 -6.96
C PRO A 267 -13.51 32.67 -6.00
N ARG A 268 -13.07 32.08 -4.89
CA ARG A 268 -12.00 32.68 -4.10
C ARG A 268 -10.72 32.59 -4.92
N VAL A 269 -10.29 33.70 -5.48
CA VAL A 269 -8.93 33.88 -6.01
C VAL A 269 -8.07 34.06 -4.78
N SER A 270 -7.26 33.04 -4.45
CA SER A 270 -6.18 33.12 -3.46
C SER A 270 -4.89 33.49 -4.18
#